data_38cadd820c9344d096cd57262fd8972c
#
_entry.id   38cadd820c9344d096cd57262fd8972c
#
_cell.length_a   1.000
_cell.length_b   1.000
_cell.length_c   1.000
_cell.angle_alpha   90.00
_cell.angle_beta   90.00
_cell.angle_gamma   90.00
#
_symmetry.space_group_name_H-M   'P 1'
#
loop_
_entity.id
_entity.type
_entity.pdbx_description
1 polymer ?
#
loop_
_entity_poly.entity_id
_entity_poly.type
_entity_poly.pdbx_seq_one_letter_code
_entity_poly.pdbx_strand_id
1 'polypeptide(L)'
;MLRENKSTQMGTATGTTNARETPMIDLRSDTVTLPTADMRTAMQKSMLGDDVYGEDPTVTRLERHVAELLGFTAGLFVPSGTMANLCAMLTHCPRGARVLLGDQSHVYCYEAGGASVLGGLFLHPLRNTGDGTFDDAELSAALQSPDDPHIAPAGLLALENTHARCGGVPLPAARVKALADAAHAHGV
;
A
#
# COMPACT_ATOMS: atom_id res chain seq x y z
N MET A 1 1.38 -3.75 37.44
CA MET A 1 0.58 -4.96 37.74
C MET A 1 1.07 -6.06 36.80
N LEU A 2 2.04 -6.84 37.28
CA LEU A 2 2.71 -7.89 36.52
C LEU A 2 1.82 -9.14 36.51
N ARG A 3 1.57 -9.70 35.33
CA ARG A 3 0.84 -10.98 35.20
C ARG A 3 1.84 -12.15 35.28
N GLU A 4 1.59 -13.03 36.23
CA GLU A 4 2.36 -14.22 36.48
C GLU A 4 2.26 -15.24 35.32
N ASN A 5 3.40 -15.79 34.99
CA ASN A 5 3.60 -16.81 33.95
C ASN A 5 3.33 -18.19 34.57
N LYS A 6 2.25 -18.86 34.17
CA LYS A 6 1.99 -20.26 34.57
C LYS A 6 2.70 -21.19 33.61
N SER A 7 3.72 -21.85 34.11
CA SER A 7 4.39 -22.99 33.47
C SER A 7 3.42 -24.17 33.34
N THR A 8 3.11 -24.59 32.12
CA THR A 8 2.35 -25.82 31.84
C THR A 8 3.33 -26.93 31.50
N GLN A 9 3.26 -28.01 32.24
CA GLN A 9 4.07 -29.22 32.11
C GLN A 9 3.78 -29.92 30.79
N MET A 10 4.87 -30.38 30.14
CA MET A 10 4.84 -31.23 28.96
C MET A 10 4.32 -32.62 29.33
N GLY A 11 3.14 -32.97 28.88
CA GLY A 11 2.65 -34.34 28.86
C GLY A 11 3.13 -35.04 27.58
N THR A 12 3.81 -36.19 27.74
CA THR A 12 4.19 -37.09 26.65
C THR A 12 2.93 -37.78 26.10
N ALA A 13 2.47 -37.40 24.91
CA ALA A 13 1.45 -38.12 24.19
C ALA A 13 2.08 -39.04 23.14
N THR A 14 1.92 -40.33 23.38
CA THR A 14 2.19 -41.42 22.45
C THR A 14 1.24 -41.43 21.27
N GLY A 15 1.77 -41.65 20.10
CA GLY A 15 1.27 -41.92 18.78
C GLY A 15 -0.25 -41.98 18.53
N THR A 16 -0.69 -41.13 17.64
CA THR A 16 -1.88 -41.36 16.84
C THR A 16 -1.62 -40.96 15.38
N THR A 17 -1.97 -41.91 14.52
CA THR A 17 -2.00 -41.95 13.07
C THR A 17 -2.11 -40.60 12.36
N ASN A 18 -1.12 -40.35 11.46
CA ASN A 18 -1.10 -39.29 10.45
C ASN A 18 -2.37 -39.35 9.55
N ALA A 19 -3.43 -38.68 9.93
CA ALA A 19 -4.34 -38.14 8.96
C ALA A 19 -3.55 -37.04 8.21
N ARG A 20 -3.33 -37.20 6.92
CA ARG A 20 -2.75 -36.14 6.06
C ARG A 20 -3.72 -34.97 6.14
N GLU A 21 -3.42 -34.00 6.99
CA GLU A 21 -4.12 -32.73 6.97
C GLU A 21 -3.95 -32.15 5.57
N THR A 22 -5.06 -32.00 4.86
CA THR A 22 -5.05 -31.29 3.58
C THR A 22 -4.57 -29.89 3.88
N PRO A 23 -3.45 -29.43 3.28
CA PRO A 23 -2.95 -28.10 3.60
C PRO A 23 -4.02 -27.07 3.27
N MET A 24 -4.39 -26.28 4.29
CA MET A 24 -5.36 -25.20 4.12
C MET A 24 -4.71 -24.12 3.22
N ILE A 25 -5.39 -23.77 2.13
CA ILE A 25 -4.99 -22.66 1.27
C ILE A 25 -5.46 -21.37 1.95
N ASP A 26 -4.51 -20.55 2.41
CA ASP A 26 -4.79 -19.28 3.08
C ASP A 26 -4.64 -18.10 2.11
N LEU A 27 -5.73 -17.47 1.76
CA LEU A 27 -5.81 -16.32 0.85
C LEU A 27 -6.27 -15.04 1.55
N ARG A 28 -6.13 -14.93 2.88
CA ARG A 28 -6.58 -13.76 3.65
C ARG A 28 -5.80 -12.49 3.31
N SER A 29 -4.51 -12.61 3.05
CA SER A 29 -3.61 -11.48 2.80
C SER A 29 -2.30 -11.98 2.18
N ASP A 30 -1.66 -11.16 1.37
CA ASP A 30 -0.28 -11.36 0.91
C ASP A 30 0.71 -11.47 2.09
N THR A 31 0.43 -10.80 3.21
CA THR A 31 1.27 -10.80 4.41
C THR A 31 1.41 -12.16 5.10
N VAL A 32 0.53 -13.13 4.83
CA VAL A 32 0.66 -14.51 5.34
C VAL A 32 1.58 -15.38 4.48
N THR A 33 2.02 -14.90 3.32
CA THR A 33 2.92 -15.65 2.45
C THR A 33 4.32 -15.70 3.05
N LEU A 34 5.02 -16.82 2.80
CA LEU A 34 6.39 -17.03 3.27
C LEU A 34 7.37 -17.07 2.09
N PRO A 35 8.62 -16.64 2.29
CA PRO A 35 9.62 -16.74 1.24
C PRO A 35 9.91 -18.23 0.92
N THR A 36 10.07 -18.52 -0.37
CA THR A 36 10.49 -19.85 -0.83
C THR A 36 11.92 -20.19 -0.40
N ALA A 37 12.35 -21.46 -0.53
CA ALA A 37 13.72 -21.86 -0.26
C ALA A 37 14.75 -21.07 -1.09
N ASP A 38 14.43 -20.82 -2.37
CA ASP A 38 15.31 -20.07 -3.27
C ASP A 38 15.40 -18.60 -2.87
N MET A 39 14.28 -17.98 -2.47
CA MET A 39 14.27 -16.62 -1.93
C MET A 39 15.12 -16.50 -0.67
N ARG A 40 15.01 -17.47 0.27
CA ARG A 40 15.86 -17.51 1.48
C ARG A 40 17.34 -17.65 1.13
N THR A 41 17.66 -18.48 0.14
CA THR A 41 19.04 -18.64 -0.35
C THR A 41 19.56 -17.36 -1.00
N ALA A 42 18.75 -16.69 -1.79
CA ALA A 42 19.11 -15.41 -2.41
C ALA A 42 19.37 -14.32 -1.35
N MET A 43 18.49 -14.22 -0.32
CA MET A 43 18.67 -13.29 0.80
C MET A 43 20.00 -13.58 1.54
N GLN A 44 20.31 -14.83 1.82
CA GLN A 44 21.53 -15.22 2.52
C GLN A 44 22.81 -14.91 1.73
N LYS A 45 22.74 -14.97 0.41
CA LYS A 45 23.88 -14.75 -0.51
C LYS A 45 23.98 -13.32 -1.03
N SER A 46 23.04 -12.44 -0.67
CA SER A 46 23.05 -11.07 -1.14
C SER A 46 24.30 -10.32 -0.66
N MET A 47 24.86 -9.53 -1.55
CA MET A 47 25.89 -8.58 -1.15
C MET A 47 25.24 -7.41 -0.42
N LEU A 48 25.89 -6.97 0.64
CA LEU A 48 25.44 -5.86 1.48
C LEU A 48 26.37 -4.67 1.30
N GLY A 49 25.85 -3.49 1.50
CA GLY A 49 26.59 -2.25 1.53
C GLY A 49 25.81 -1.19 2.29
N ASP A 50 26.40 0.00 2.44
CA ASP A 50 25.74 1.12 3.11
C ASP A 50 24.81 1.85 2.13
N ASP A 51 23.50 1.72 2.36
CA ASP A 51 22.50 2.33 1.50
C ASP A 51 22.46 3.86 1.63
N VAL A 52 22.89 4.42 2.76
CA VAL A 52 22.97 5.87 2.98
C VAL A 52 23.95 6.52 1.99
N TYR A 53 25.03 5.82 1.65
CA TYR A 53 26.01 6.26 0.64
C TYR A 53 25.69 5.72 -0.77
N GLY A 54 24.60 4.98 -0.95
CA GLY A 54 24.29 4.35 -2.23
C GLY A 54 25.23 3.19 -2.58
N GLU A 55 25.86 2.58 -1.59
CA GLU A 55 26.86 1.53 -1.76
C GLU A 55 26.31 0.11 -1.62
N ASP A 56 25.01 -0.05 -1.31
CA ASP A 56 24.39 -1.37 -1.32
C ASP A 56 24.08 -1.82 -2.76
N PRO A 57 24.82 -2.82 -3.29
CA PRO A 57 24.68 -3.22 -4.68
C PRO A 57 23.37 -4.00 -4.93
N THR A 58 22.76 -4.55 -3.88
CA THR A 58 21.52 -5.31 -3.99
C THR A 58 20.33 -4.38 -4.08
N VAL A 59 20.28 -3.33 -3.26
CA VAL A 59 19.26 -2.27 -3.33
C VAL A 59 19.37 -1.53 -4.67
N THR A 60 20.55 -1.04 -5.03
CA THR A 60 20.78 -0.31 -6.30
C THR A 60 20.33 -1.13 -7.52
N ARG A 61 20.63 -2.44 -7.54
CA ARG A 61 20.21 -3.34 -8.62
C ARG A 61 18.70 -3.50 -8.66
N LEU A 62 18.04 -3.65 -7.50
CA LEU A 62 16.57 -3.78 -7.40
C LEU A 62 15.89 -2.54 -7.96
N GLU A 63 16.27 -1.37 -7.49
CA GLU A 63 15.69 -0.09 -7.91
C GLU A 63 15.81 0.13 -9.42
N ARG A 64 17.01 -0.08 -9.97
CA ARG A 64 17.25 0.02 -11.40
C ARG A 64 16.43 -1.00 -12.20
N HIS A 65 16.43 -2.26 -11.77
CA HIS A 65 15.71 -3.33 -12.47
C HIS A 65 14.20 -3.04 -12.53
N VAL A 66 13.59 -2.62 -11.43
CA VAL A 66 12.16 -2.30 -11.39
C VAL A 66 11.85 -1.05 -12.22
N ALA A 67 12.69 -0.03 -12.15
CA ALA A 67 12.55 1.17 -12.98
C ALA A 67 12.59 0.82 -14.48
N GLU A 68 13.56 0.03 -14.92
CA GLU A 68 13.70 -0.43 -16.31
C GLU A 68 12.49 -1.27 -16.75
N LEU A 69 12.05 -2.21 -15.90
CA LEU A 69 10.92 -3.09 -16.17
C LEU A 69 9.61 -2.34 -16.40
N LEU A 70 9.41 -1.27 -15.65
CA LEU A 70 8.19 -0.45 -15.68
C LEU A 70 8.31 0.81 -16.55
N GLY A 71 9.49 1.07 -17.14
CA GLY A 71 9.71 2.22 -18.02
C GLY A 71 9.84 3.56 -17.29
N PHE A 72 10.26 3.55 -16.01
CA PHE A 72 10.50 4.76 -15.22
C PHE A 72 12.00 5.12 -15.19
N THR A 73 12.28 6.38 -14.87
CA THR A 73 13.64 6.89 -14.79
C THR A 73 14.40 6.34 -13.59
N ALA A 74 13.71 6.12 -12.47
CA ALA A 74 14.29 5.64 -11.21
C ALA A 74 13.26 4.84 -10.41
N GLY A 75 13.74 4.04 -9.47
CA GLY A 75 12.98 3.39 -8.42
C GLY A 75 13.51 3.80 -7.05
N LEU A 76 12.69 3.70 -6.03
CA LEU A 76 13.09 3.90 -4.63
C LEU A 76 12.61 2.71 -3.81
N PHE A 77 13.56 2.00 -3.20
CA PHE A 77 13.24 0.95 -2.25
C PHE A 77 12.90 1.55 -0.88
N VAL A 78 11.82 1.08 -0.28
CA VAL A 78 11.42 1.43 1.09
C VAL A 78 11.01 0.16 1.84
N PRO A 79 11.16 0.10 3.17
CA PRO A 79 10.97 -1.12 3.95
C PRO A 79 9.49 -1.55 4.11
N SER A 80 8.54 -0.71 3.73
CA SER A 80 7.11 -1.05 3.82
C SER A 80 6.25 -0.31 2.80
N GLY A 81 5.11 -0.91 2.41
CA GLY A 81 4.11 -0.26 1.57
C GLY A 81 3.51 1.00 2.21
N THR A 82 3.31 0.99 3.53
CA THR A 82 2.85 2.17 4.28
C THR A 82 3.83 3.35 4.13
N MET A 83 5.13 3.09 4.21
CA MET A 83 6.14 4.13 3.98
C MET A 83 6.13 4.59 2.52
N ALA A 84 5.99 3.68 1.54
CA ALA A 84 5.88 4.03 0.13
C ALA A 84 4.71 4.97 -0.13
N ASN A 85 3.53 4.63 0.37
CA ASN A 85 2.33 5.45 0.22
C ASN A 85 2.49 6.83 0.86
N LEU A 86 3.05 6.88 2.07
CA LEU A 86 3.29 8.17 2.74
C LEU A 86 4.28 9.03 1.96
N CYS A 87 5.41 8.48 1.51
CA CYS A 87 6.40 9.20 0.71
C CYS A 87 5.78 9.73 -0.60
N ALA A 88 4.99 8.91 -1.30
CA ALA A 88 4.31 9.32 -2.52
C ALA A 88 3.33 10.48 -2.25
N MET A 89 2.50 10.36 -1.23
CA MET A 89 1.55 11.42 -0.86
C MET A 89 2.25 12.73 -0.48
N LEU A 90 3.33 12.66 0.31
CA LEU A 90 4.10 13.85 0.70
C LEU A 90 4.83 14.51 -0.48
N THR A 91 5.16 13.73 -1.51
CA THR A 91 5.83 14.22 -2.72
C THR A 91 4.85 14.96 -3.64
N HIS A 92 3.62 14.44 -3.75
CA HIS A 92 2.66 14.91 -4.75
C HIS A 92 1.56 15.83 -4.18
N CYS A 93 1.35 15.85 -2.86
CA CYS A 93 0.28 16.60 -2.25
C CYS A 93 0.81 17.63 -1.23
N PRO A 94 0.55 18.93 -1.39
CA PRO A 94 0.99 19.93 -0.44
C PRO A 94 0.22 19.82 0.89
N ARG A 95 0.88 20.17 1.99
CA ARG A 95 0.24 20.22 3.32
C ARG A 95 -1.01 21.11 3.27
N GLY A 96 -2.06 20.66 3.93
CA GLY A 96 -3.33 21.36 3.96
C GLY A 96 -4.25 21.06 2.79
N ALA A 97 -3.79 20.35 1.75
CA ALA A 97 -4.65 19.93 0.66
C ALA A 97 -5.37 18.60 0.95
N ARG A 98 -6.41 18.32 0.17
CA ARG A 98 -7.19 17.08 0.24
C ARG A 98 -6.54 15.99 -0.62
N VAL A 99 -6.45 14.79 -0.06
CA VAL A 99 -6.21 13.56 -0.81
C VAL A 99 -7.56 12.89 -1.02
N LEU A 100 -8.00 12.81 -2.27
CA LEU A 100 -9.20 12.08 -2.67
C LEU A 100 -8.83 10.59 -2.78
N LEU A 101 -9.55 9.71 -2.10
CA LEU A 101 -9.24 8.27 -2.05
C LEU A 101 -10.49 7.48 -1.71
N GLY A 102 -10.47 6.16 -1.95
CA GLY A 102 -11.59 5.30 -1.58
C GLY A 102 -11.75 5.13 -0.07
N ASP A 103 -12.98 5.06 0.42
CA ASP A 103 -13.33 4.83 1.83
C ASP A 103 -12.94 3.42 2.31
N GLN A 104 -12.64 2.50 1.38
CA GLN A 104 -12.13 1.15 1.67
C GLN A 104 -10.64 1.00 1.34
N SER A 105 -9.95 2.07 0.92
CA SER A 105 -8.53 1.99 0.56
C SER A 105 -7.65 1.69 1.78
N HIS A 106 -6.52 1.01 1.54
CA HIS A 106 -5.55 0.65 2.57
C HIS A 106 -5.03 1.89 3.30
N VAL A 107 -4.70 2.94 2.54
CA VAL A 107 -4.24 4.24 3.08
C VAL A 107 -5.22 4.82 4.08
N TYR A 108 -6.52 4.73 3.79
CA TYR A 108 -7.56 5.26 4.66
C TYR A 108 -7.77 4.39 5.90
N CYS A 109 -7.83 3.06 5.71
CA CYS A 109 -8.26 2.14 6.74
C CYS A 109 -7.13 1.64 7.65
N TYR A 110 -5.88 1.50 7.15
CA TYR A 110 -4.86 0.66 7.81
C TYR A 110 -3.49 1.33 8.01
N GLU A 111 -3.32 2.59 7.66
CA GLU A 111 -2.02 3.28 7.78
C GLU A 111 -1.98 4.26 8.96
N ALA A 112 -2.76 3.99 10.00
CA ALA A 112 -2.76 4.72 11.28
C ALA A 112 -2.93 6.25 11.13
N GLY A 113 -3.55 6.73 10.03
CA GLY A 113 -3.70 8.15 9.76
C GLY A 113 -2.40 8.90 9.47
N GLY A 114 -1.34 8.18 9.07
CA GLY A 114 -0.01 8.74 8.84
C GLY A 114 -0.01 9.93 7.88
N ALA A 115 -0.81 9.89 6.82
CA ALA A 115 -0.96 11.00 5.89
C ALA A 115 -1.44 12.29 6.57
N SER A 116 -2.38 12.19 7.51
CA SER A 116 -2.89 13.34 8.26
C SER A 116 -1.91 13.78 9.36
N VAL A 117 -1.41 12.84 10.17
CA VAL A 117 -0.57 13.14 11.35
C VAL A 117 0.81 13.65 10.94
N LEU A 118 1.46 13.00 10.00
CA LEU A 118 2.81 13.35 9.56
C LEU A 118 2.78 14.31 8.36
N GLY A 119 1.88 14.04 7.41
CA GLY A 119 1.75 14.83 6.18
C GLY A 119 0.99 16.14 6.34
N GLY A 120 0.09 16.23 7.32
CA GLY A 120 -0.83 17.36 7.43
C GLY A 120 -1.80 17.42 6.25
N LEU A 121 -2.17 16.26 5.70
CA LEU A 121 -3.08 16.12 4.57
C LEU A 121 -4.50 15.83 5.07
N PHE A 122 -5.50 16.37 4.37
CA PHE A 122 -6.89 16.03 4.61
C PHE A 122 -7.27 14.80 3.79
N LEU A 123 -7.55 13.68 4.43
CA LEU A 123 -8.11 12.52 3.74
C LEU A 123 -9.59 12.78 3.45
N HIS A 124 -9.97 12.77 2.18
CA HIS A 124 -11.33 12.95 1.71
C HIS A 124 -11.82 11.65 1.07
N PRO A 125 -12.49 10.79 1.85
CA PRO A 125 -12.92 9.49 1.36
C PRO A 125 -14.09 9.64 0.38
N LEU A 126 -13.96 8.97 -0.76
CA LEU A 126 -15.00 8.75 -1.75
C LEU A 126 -15.55 7.34 -1.57
N ARG A 127 -16.82 7.13 -1.80
CA ARG A 127 -17.42 5.81 -1.66
C ARG A 127 -16.89 4.85 -2.73
N ASN A 128 -16.24 3.77 -2.31
CA ASN A 128 -15.82 2.72 -3.24
C ASN A 128 -17.01 1.98 -3.83
N THR A 129 -16.96 1.78 -5.13
CA THR A 129 -17.84 0.87 -5.87
C THR A 129 -17.26 -0.55 -5.83
N GLY A 130 -18.06 -1.56 -6.19
CA GLY A 130 -17.63 -2.97 -6.13
C GLY A 130 -16.47 -3.33 -7.05
N ASP A 131 -16.15 -2.47 -8.02
CA ASP A 131 -15.00 -2.59 -8.93
C ASP A 131 -13.72 -1.90 -8.40
N GLY A 132 -13.73 -1.42 -7.15
CA GLY A 132 -12.58 -0.78 -6.51
C GLY A 132 -12.36 0.68 -6.92
N THR A 133 -13.26 1.27 -7.69
CA THR A 133 -13.21 2.68 -8.10
C THR A 133 -14.23 3.54 -7.33
N PHE A 134 -14.63 4.65 -7.88
CA PHE A 134 -15.59 5.60 -7.31
C PHE A 134 -16.70 5.89 -8.31
N ASP A 135 -17.82 6.44 -7.82
CA ASP A 135 -18.84 7.05 -8.66
C ASP A 135 -18.28 8.31 -9.33
N ASP A 136 -18.48 8.44 -10.65
CA ASP A 136 -17.92 9.54 -11.43
C ASP A 136 -18.51 10.91 -11.04
N ALA A 137 -19.76 10.96 -10.61
CA ALA A 137 -20.38 12.21 -10.17
C ALA A 137 -19.83 12.63 -8.80
N GLU A 138 -19.60 11.69 -7.88
CA GLU A 138 -18.98 11.94 -6.59
C GLU A 138 -17.54 12.43 -6.75
N LEU A 139 -16.73 11.76 -7.59
CA LEU A 139 -15.39 12.20 -7.91
C LEU A 139 -15.38 13.59 -8.54
N SER A 140 -16.23 13.83 -9.54
CA SER A 140 -16.33 15.13 -10.20
C SER A 140 -16.68 16.25 -9.21
N ALA A 141 -17.61 16.01 -8.29
CA ALA A 141 -17.94 16.97 -7.24
C ALA A 141 -16.76 17.23 -6.29
N ALA A 142 -16.01 16.18 -5.91
CA ALA A 142 -14.87 16.29 -5.02
C ALA A 142 -13.67 17.00 -5.67
N LEU A 143 -13.48 16.86 -6.98
CA LEU A 143 -12.44 17.56 -7.75
C LEU A 143 -12.71 19.06 -7.90
N GLN A 144 -13.97 19.48 -7.81
CA GLN A 144 -14.30 20.91 -7.82
C GLN A 144 -13.56 21.60 -6.66
N SER A 145 -12.80 22.63 -6.97
CA SER A 145 -12.28 23.57 -5.97
C SER A 145 -13.21 24.77 -5.95
N PRO A 146 -14.08 24.90 -4.93
CA PRO A 146 -14.88 26.12 -4.80
C PRO A 146 -13.94 27.32 -4.69
N ASP A 147 -14.34 28.44 -5.23
CA ASP A 147 -13.65 29.74 -5.04
C ASP A 147 -13.95 30.26 -3.61
N ASP A 148 -13.59 29.42 -2.63
CA ASP A 148 -13.79 29.64 -1.20
C ASP A 148 -12.49 29.29 -0.43
N PRO A 149 -11.81 30.28 0.13
CA PRO A 149 -10.55 30.08 0.85
C PRO A 149 -10.71 29.24 2.14
N HIS A 150 -11.92 28.96 2.60
CA HIS A 150 -12.19 28.12 3.75
C HIS A 150 -12.18 26.62 3.41
N ILE A 151 -12.18 26.26 2.14
CA ILE A 151 -12.22 24.86 1.68
C ILE A 151 -10.81 24.43 1.22
N ALA A 152 -10.27 23.39 1.83
CA ALA A 152 -9.01 22.82 1.42
C ALA A 152 -9.07 22.35 -0.06
N PRO A 153 -8.11 22.74 -0.92
CA PRO A 153 -8.11 22.34 -2.32
C PRO A 153 -7.86 20.83 -2.47
N ALA A 154 -8.38 20.22 -3.53
CA ALA A 154 -7.95 18.88 -3.94
C ALA A 154 -6.50 18.96 -4.45
N GLY A 155 -5.64 18.07 -3.98
CA GLY A 155 -4.22 18.07 -4.34
C GLY A 155 -3.70 16.72 -4.83
N LEU A 156 -4.45 15.65 -4.61
CA LEU A 156 -4.07 14.30 -5.03
C LEU A 156 -5.30 13.42 -5.15
N LEU A 157 -5.36 12.60 -6.19
CA LEU A 157 -6.23 11.44 -6.30
C LEU A 157 -5.41 10.17 -6.12
N ALA A 158 -5.72 9.38 -5.07
CA ALA A 158 -5.07 8.11 -4.79
C ALA A 158 -5.96 6.93 -5.18
N LEU A 159 -5.40 5.98 -5.92
CA LEU A 159 -6.06 4.74 -6.35
C LEU A 159 -5.33 3.53 -5.75
N GLU A 160 -6.09 2.52 -5.35
CA GLU A 160 -5.53 1.24 -4.88
C GLU A 160 -5.71 0.17 -5.98
N ASN A 161 -4.60 -0.46 -6.39
CA ASN A 161 -4.61 -1.51 -7.40
C ASN A 161 -3.54 -2.58 -7.10
N THR A 162 -3.92 -3.84 -6.85
CA THR A 162 -5.30 -4.37 -6.80
C THR A 162 -5.99 -3.95 -5.51
N HIS A 163 -7.30 -3.69 -5.56
CA HIS A 163 -8.01 -3.16 -4.40
C HIS A 163 -8.39 -4.28 -3.42
N ALA A 164 -7.66 -4.40 -2.31
CA ALA A 164 -7.78 -5.52 -1.38
C ALA A 164 -9.19 -5.67 -0.79
N ARG A 165 -9.76 -4.63 -0.23
CA ARG A 165 -11.08 -4.68 0.40
C ARG A 165 -12.26 -4.81 -0.56
N CYS A 166 -12.05 -4.53 -1.83
CA CYS A 166 -13.02 -4.79 -2.89
C CYS A 166 -12.85 -6.18 -3.53
N GLY A 167 -12.18 -7.11 -2.83
CA GLY A 167 -12.01 -8.50 -3.29
C GLY A 167 -10.74 -8.74 -4.11
N GLY A 168 -9.72 -7.88 -3.99
CA GLY A 168 -8.47 -8.00 -4.77
C GLY A 168 -8.65 -7.65 -6.24
N VAL A 169 -9.68 -6.86 -6.56
CA VAL A 169 -10.05 -6.54 -7.94
C VAL A 169 -8.96 -5.68 -8.62
N PRO A 170 -8.52 -6.04 -9.84
CA PRO A 170 -7.62 -5.20 -10.62
C PRO A 170 -8.39 -4.08 -11.30
N LEU A 171 -7.86 -2.87 -11.24
CA LEU A 171 -8.41 -1.74 -11.99
C LEU A 171 -7.99 -1.83 -13.47
N PRO A 172 -8.94 -1.82 -14.42
CA PRO A 172 -8.60 -1.78 -15.83
C PRO A 172 -7.79 -0.53 -16.20
N ALA A 173 -6.74 -0.66 -17.01
CA ALA A 173 -5.89 0.48 -17.38
C ALA A 173 -6.69 1.65 -17.99
N ALA A 174 -7.72 1.36 -18.78
CA ALA A 174 -8.60 2.38 -19.34
C ALA A 174 -9.36 3.16 -18.25
N ARG A 175 -9.77 2.47 -17.16
CA ARG A 175 -10.45 3.12 -16.02
C ARG A 175 -9.46 3.99 -15.23
N VAL A 176 -8.27 3.46 -14.93
CA VAL A 176 -7.20 4.25 -14.27
C VAL A 176 -6.89 5.50 -15.07
N LYS A 177 -6.74 5.36 -16.41
CA LYS A 177 -6.51 6.52 -17.29
C LYS A 177 -7.63 7.54 -17.23
N ALA A 178 -8.90 7.11 -17.28
CA ALA A 178 -10.05 8.02 -17.23
C ALA A 178 -10.09 8.80 -15.90
N LEU A 179 -9.80 8.13 -14.77
CA LEU A 179 -9.76 8.78 -13.46
C LEU A 179 -8.59 9.78 -13.36
N ALA A 180 -7.41 9.39 -13.89
CA ALA A 180 -6.25 10.27 -13.93
C ALA A 180 -6.49 11.49 -14.83
N ASP A 181 -7.08 11.31 -16.03
CA ASP A 181 -7.41 12.41 -16.92
C ASP A 181 -8.40 13.39 -16.25
N ALA A 182 -9.39 12.87 -15.52
CA ALA A 182 -10.33 13.69 -14.76
C ALA A 182 -9.63 14.50 -13.66
N ALA A 183 -8.71 13.90 -12.90
CA ALA A 183 -7.95 14.60 -11.87
C ALA A 183 -7.02 15.66 -12.48
N HIS A 184 -6.26 15.31 -13.52
CA HIS A 184 -5.34 16.21 -14.22
C HIS A 184 -6.06 17.43 -14.84
N ALA A 185 -7.30 17.27 -15.34
CA ALA A 185 -8.09 18.38 -15.86
C ALA A 185 -8.41 19.45 -14.79
N HIS A 186 -8.30 19.11 -13.50
CA HIS A 186 -8.49 19.99 -12.35
C HIS A 186 -7.17 20.38 -11.67
N GLY A 187 -6.02 19.99 -12.23
CA GLY A 187 -4.70 20.26 -11.67
C GLY A 187 -4.34 19.39 -10.45
N VAL A 188 -5.00 18.25 -10.31
CA VAL A 188 -4.82 17.27 -9.23
C VAL A 188 -4.00 16.09 -9.73
#